data_4f8ddda8c02d6734cf0a2987945ab65b
#
_entry.id   4f8ddda8c02d6734cf0a2987945ab65b
#
_cell.length_a   1.000
_cell.length_b   1.000
_cell.length_c   1.000
_cell.angle_alpha   90.00
_cell.angle_beta   90.00
_cell.angle_gamma   90.00
#
_symmetry.space_group_name_H-M   'P 1'
#
loop_
_entity.id
_entity.type
_entity.pdbx_description
1 polymer ?
#
loop_
_entity_poly.entity_id
_entity_poly.type
_entity_poly.pdbx_seq_one_letter_code
_entity_poly.pdbx_strand_id
1 'polypeptide(L)'
;MSNNTTAVTGTASADPFDDPVTSNKMAIRALIPLLITFVLGTLCLQGFNLVFQQVGAAVGAPHQASLITAFPSIVLGIVCFIYGSLGDFVSLRKLVTVGLVTLFVGSIFGFVANYFFAANLWTVIIARVLQTAGEQVAGSAFLVVATKYLRNDLKVIFFGLFTAAYQLSASIGVFAAGMLSSIAWQFLFLIPSVTILFLPILLKTLPSKSGNGQKVDAFGFVIFGFATAFLTLFFSYMAWWMLVVSLLLFVAFAFYINKASNPFITPAFFKNTRWLRAICLILVFYFVNYALSPIFNAIGTNIYGMTTTQVSLHIVWAFVVAAVVGTCSGMIIRKIGIKAGIVTAGTLMFLGWTGAAFCVNSGFVVLTLCACVFYAGCGLMYSPVVSTVLGTIEKDESGRGVGMNDLAMNVSPSIGIAIIGSLLGSNALAGGSITGVTGTAANYANLLLVAAGTALLGLIVFFVFKKKIYEGNHALETEESAK
;
A
#
# COMPACT_ATOMS: atom_id res chain seq x y z
N MET A 1 35.89 -36.82 53.00
CA MET A 1 35.95 -36.85 51.52
C MET A 1 34.92 -35.83 51.02
N SER A 2 35.44 -34.70 50.63
CA SER A 2 34.66 -33.51 50.20
C SER A 2 34.44 -33.61 48.69
N ASN A 3 33.20 -33.66 48.24
CA ASN A 3 32.86 -33.54 46.83
C ASN A 3 32.45 -32.11 46.52
N ASN A 4 33.40 -31.35 46.00
CA ASN A 4 33.14 -30.08 45.35
C ASN A 4 32.53 -30.32 43.98
N THR A 5 31.23 -30.08 43.84
CA THR A 5 30.55 -29.95 42.55
C THR A 5 30.55 -28.50 42.16
N THR A 6 31.50 -28.08 41.34
CA THR A 6 31.53 -26.78 40.69
C THR A 6 30.41 -26.74 39.64
N ALA A 7 29.31 -26.04 39.99
CA ALA A 7 28.29 -25.66 39.02
C ALA A 7 28.88 -24.62 38.09
N VAL A 8 29.12 -24.98 36.86
CA VAL A 8 29.41 -24.07 35.76
C VAL A 8 28.06 -23.40 35.39
N THR A 9 27.79 -22.25 36.04
CA THR A 9 26.75 -21.32 35.62
C THR A 9 27.25 -20.62 34.36
N GLY A 10 26.95 -21.22 33.21
CA GLY A 10 27.00 -20.49 31.97
C GLY A 10 25.99 -19.33 32.05
N THR A 11 26.47 -18.13 32.22
CA THR A 11 25.70 -16.90 32.06
C THR A 11 25.29 -16.82 30.59
N ALA A 12 24.13 -17.37 30.24
CA ALA A 12 23.42 -16.96 29.05
C ALA A 12 23.25 -15.44 29.18
N SER A 13 23.87 -14.66 28.32
CA SER A 13 23.70 -13.21 28.29
C SER A 13 22.21 -12.93 28.14
N ALA A 14 21.60 -12.39 29.20
CA ALA A 14 20.19 -12.01 29.17
C ALA A 14 19.97 -11.10 27.96
N ASP A 15 18.97 -11.41 27.14
CA ASP A 15 18.66 -10.57 25.98
C ASP A 15 18.33 -9.16 26.49
N PRO A 16 18.99 -8.09 25.99
CA PRO A 16 18.73 -6.71 26.42
C PRO A 16 17.25 -6.30 26.33
N PHE A 17 16.43 -7.06 25.63
CA PHE A 17 14.98 -6.86 25.53
C PHE A 17 14.18 -7.49 26.68
N ASP A 18 14.80 -8.22 27.60
CA ASP A 18 14.10 -8.81 28.76
C ASP A 18 13.87 -7.79 29.90
N ASP A 19 14.71 -6.73 30.00
CA ASP A 19 14.51 -5.65 30.94
C ASP A 19 13.67 -4.51 30.32
N PRO A 20 12.53 -4.09 30.93
CA PRO A 20 11.63 -3.08 30.33
C PRO A 20 12.28 -1.74 30.03
N VAL A 21 13.24 -1.28 30.82
CA VAL A 21 13.91 0.02 30.64
C VAL A 21 14.92 -0.07 29.50
N THR A 22 15.72 -1.13 29.46
CA THR A 22 16.71 -1.39 28.41
C THR A 22 16.00 -1.69 27.10
N SER A 23 14.91 -2.48 27.14
CA SER A 23 14.06 -2.80 26.01
C SER A 23 13.52 -1.55 25.33
N ASN A 24 12.97 -0.58 26.08
CA ASN A 24 12.46 0.66 25.52
C ASN A 24 13.54 1.51 24.84
N LYS A 25 14.74 1.61 25.44
CA LYS A 25 15.88 2.32 24.82
C LYS A 25 16.36 1.63 23.53
N MET A 26 16.44 0.31 23.55
CA MET A 26 16.85 -0.47 22.37
C MET A 26 15.80 -0.36 21.27
N ALA A 27 14.52 -0.42 21.63
CA ALA A 27 13.41 -0.22 20.67
C ALA A 27 13.52 1.13 19.97
N ILE A 28 13.70 2.23 20.70
CA ILE A 28 13.84 3.57 20.11
C ILE A 28 15.06 3.63 19.16
N ARG A 29 16.20 3.04 19.56
CA ARG A 29 17.39 2.95 18.69
C ARG A 29 17.18 2.15 17.41
N ALA A 30 16.30 1.14 17.42
CA ALA A 30 15.95 0.36 16.26
C ALA A 30 14.90 1.09 15.39
N LEU A 31 13.92 1.76 15.99
CA LEU A 31 12.80 2.37 15.29
C LEU A 31 13.22 3.54 14.38
N ILE A 32 14.21 4.34 14.79
CA ILE A 32 14.67 5.48 13.97
C ILE A 32 15.27 4.99 12.64
N PRO A 33 16.29 4.11 12.62
CA PRO A 33 16.82 3.60 11.36
C PRO A 33 15.80 2.77 10.56
N LEU A 34 14.87 2.03 11.22
CA LEU A 34 13.77 1.36 10.53
C LEU A 34 12.87 2.36 9.80
N LEU A 35 12.56 3.50 10.44
CA LEU A 35 11.70 4.51 9.83
C LEU A 35 12.38 5.17 8.62
N ILE A 36 13.67 5.49 8.71
CA ILE A 36 14.45 6.03 7.59
C ILE A 36 14.52 5.00 6.44
N THR A 37 14.79 3.74 6.77
CA THR A 37 14.85 2.64 5.82
C THR A 37 13.49 2.44 5.14
N PHE A 38 12.39 2.55 5.88
CA PHE A 38 11.04 2.48 5.35
C PHE A 38 10.75 3.62 4.37
N VAL A 39 11.08 4.88 4.73
CA VAL A 39 10.89 6.03 3.84
C VAL A 39 11.68 5.86 2.55
N LEU A 40 12.94 5.49 2.62
CA LEU A 40 13.81 5.31 1.44
C LEU A 40 13.41 4.09 0.60
N GLY A 41 12.93 3.02 1.23
CA GLY A 41 12.50 1.79 0.55
C GLY A 41 11.22 1.99 -0.25
N THR A 42 10.21 2.63 0.34
CA THR A 42 8.84 2.71 -0.21
C THR A 42 8.63 3.87 -1.17
N LEU A 43 9.54 4.86 -1.24
CA LEU A 43 9.35 6.04 -2.08
C LEU A 43 9.18 5.73 -3.58
N CYS A 44 9.77 4.64 -4.06
CA CYS A 44 9.67 4.25 -5.47
C CYS A 44 8.26 3.74 -5.85
N LEU A 45 7.43 3.34 -4.88
CA LEU A 45 6.06 2.93 -5.16
C LEU A 45 5.29 4.06 -5.86
N GLN A 46 5.24 5.23 -5.26
CA GLN A 46 4.55 6.40 -5.83
C GLN A 46 5.38 7.09 -6.93
N GLY A 47 6.71 6.98 -6.87
CA GLY A 47 7.58 7.49 -7.93
C GLY A 47 7.31 6.81 -9.27
N PHE A 48 7.35 5.49 -9.33
CA PHE A 48 7.02 4.75 -10.55
C PHE A 48 5.54 4.90 -10.93
N ASN A 49 4.63 5.05 -9.97
CA ASN A 49 3.23 5.31 -10.25
C ASN A 49 3.00 6.62 -11.01
N LEU A 50 3.80 7.66 -10.75
CA LEU A 50 3.75 8.91 -11.51
C LEU A 50 4.21 8.72 -12.97
N VAL A 51 5.29 7.96 -13.19
CA VAL A 51 6.01 7.93 -14.47
C VAL A 51 5.80 6.65 -15.28
N PHE A 52 4.96 5.71 -14.86
CA PHE A 52 4.85 4.41 -15.53
C PHE A 52 4.48 4.53 -17.02
N GLN A 53 3.68 5.51 -17.41
CA GLN A 53 3.35 5.78 -18.82
C GLN A 53 4.60 6.14 -19.64
N GLN A 54 5.42 7.03 -19.10
CA GLN A 54 6.69 7.42 -19.72
C GLN A 54 7.65 6.24 -19.83
N VAL A 55 7.76 5.44 -18.76
CA VAL A 55 8.59 4.23 -18.74
C VAL A 55 8.07 3.20 -19.74
N GLY A 56 6.75 2.96 -19.76
CA GLY A 56 6.12 2.05 -20.71
C GLY A 56 6.35 2.44 -22.17
N ALA A 57 6.27 3.73 -22.48
CA ALA A 57 6.61 4.25 -23.81
C ALA A 57 8.10 4.03 -24.14
N ALA A 58 9.00 4.27 -23.19
CA ALA A 58 10.43 4.10 -23.36
C ALA A 58 10.85 2.64 -23.60
N VAL A 59 10.10 1.66 -23.05
CA VAL A 59 10.36 0.23 -23.26
C VAL A 59 9.50 -0.39 -24.38
N GLY A 60 8.81 0.44 -25.18
CA GLY A 60 7.99 -0.02 -26.32
C GLY A 60 6.68 -0.70 -25.94
N ALA A 61 6.16 -0.50 -24.74
CA ALA A 61 4.95 -1.13 -24.23
C ALA A 61 3.97 -0.11 -23.58
N PRO A 62 3.54 0.94 -24.30
CA PRO A 62 2.71 2.01 -23.72
C PRO A 62 1.34 1.51 -23.25
N HIS A 63 0.74 0.54 -23.92
CA HIS A 63 -0.58 -0.03 -23.54
C HIS A 63 -0.53 -0.91 -22.29
N GLN A 64 0.62 -1.51 -21.98
CA GLN A 64 0.84 -2.38 -20.81
C GLN A 64 1.62 -1.67 -19.69
N ALA A 65 1.84 -0.37 -19.81
CA ALA A 65 2.64 0.42 -18.87
C ALA A 65 2.13 0.32 -17.42
N SER A 66 0.81 0.21 -17.22
CA SER A 66 0.19 0.08 -15.89
C SER A 66 0.63 -1.17 -15.11
N LEU A 67 1.12 -2.21 -15.80
CA LEU A 67 1.65 -3.42 -15.16
C LEU A 67 2.90 -3.13 -14.31
N ILE A 68 3.64 -2.06 -14.62
CA ILE A 68 4.82 -1.60 -13.85
C ILE A 68 4.41 -1.22 -12.41
N THR A 69 3.17 -0.82 -12.19
CA THR A 69 2.60 -0.52 -10.86
C THR A 69 1.71 -1.65 -10.34
N ALA A 70 0.91 -2.27 -11.20
CA ALA A 70 -0.07 -3.27 -10.81
C ALA A 70 0.58 -4.55 -10.22
N PHE A 71 1.58 -5.12 -10.87
CA PHE A 71 2.28 -6.32 -10.36
C PHE A 71 2.98 -6.09 -9.02
N PRO A 72 3.82 -5.04 -8.85
CA PRO A 72 4.40 -4.73 -7.56
C PRO A 72 3.35 -4.54 -6.47
N SER A 73 2.21 -3.93 -6.77
CA SER A 73 1.14 -3.70 -5.80
C SER A 73 0.49 -5.01 -5.29
N ILE A 74 0.33 -6.02 -6.16
CA ILE A 74 -0.11 -7.36 -5.75
C ILE A 74 0.91 -7.96 -4.77
N VAL A 75 2.19 -7.89 -5.14
CA VAL A 75 3.28 -8.42 -4.30
C VAL A 75 3.34 -7.66 -2.98
N LEU A 76 3.16 -6.34 -2.98
CA LEU A 76 3.11 -5.53 -1.76
C LEU A 76 2.02 -6.02 -0.80
N GLY A 77 0.81 -6.26 -1.29
CA GLY A 77 -0.28 -6.81 -0.47
C GLY A 77 0.08 -8.16 0.16
N ILE A 78 0.69 -9.05 -0.62
CA ILE A 78 1.12 -10.37 -0.14
C ILE A 78 2.22 -10.25 0.92
N VAL A 79 3.26 -9.44 0.67
CA VAL A 79 4.38 -9.31 1.62
C VAL A 79 4.02 -8.54 2.87
N CYS A 80 3.08 -7.57 2.81
CA CYS A 80 2.52 -6.93 4.00
C CYS A 80 1.91 -7.97 4.94
N PHE A 81 1.10 -8.88 4.38
CA PHE A 81 0.53 -9.99 5.16
C PHE A 81 1.61 -10.92 5.72
N ILE A 82 2.56 -11.34 4.89
CA ILE A 82 3.63 -12.26 5.29
C ILE A 82 4.49 -11.66 6.39
N TYR A 83 5.00 -10.44 6.20
CA TYR A 83 5.89 -9.80 7.17
C TYR A 83 5.17 -9.46 8.47
N GLY A 84 3.90 -9.07 8.41
CA GLY A 84 3.06 -8.85 9.58
C GLY A 84 2.90 -10.12 10.41
N SER A 85 2.57 -11.26 9.77
CA SER A 85 2.41 -12.54 10.45
C SER A 85 3.75 -13.17 10.87
N LEU A 86 4.82 -13.04 10.08
CA LEU A 86 6.13 -13.60 10.41
C LEU A 86 6.84 -12.86 11.54
N GLY A 87 6.53 -11.59 11.78
CA GLY A 87 7.15 -10.81 12.86
C GLY A 87 7.00 -11.42 14.26
N ASP A 88 6.04 -12.34 14.43
CA ASP A 88 5.81 -13.09 15.66
C ASP A 88 6.57 -14.42 15.71
N PHE A 89 6.99 -14.96 14.58
CA PHE A 89 7.47 -16.35 14.44
C PHE A 89 8.90 -16.47 13.94
N VAL A 90 9.44 -15.44 13.33
CA VAL A 90 10.81 -15.42 12.79
C VAL A 90 11.61 -14.30 13.44
N SER A 91 12.91 -14.50 13.63
CA SER A 91 13.80 -13.45 14.11
C SER A 91 13.72 -12.21 13.21
N LEU A 92 13.40 -11.04 13.79
CA LEU A 92 13.32 -9.78 13.06
C LEU A 92 14.64 -9.45 12.33
N ARG A 93 15.79 -9.83 12.88
CA ARG A 93 17.09 -9.65 12.19
C ARG A 93 17.14 -10.42 10.88
N LYS A 94 16.74 -11.70 10.86
CA LYS A 94 16.70 -12.50 9.63
C LYS A 94 15.72 -11.94 8.62
N LEU A 95 14.53 -11.57 9.08
CA LEU A 95 13.47 -11.02 8.25
C LEU A 95 13.93 -9.74 7.55
N VAL A 96 14.49 -8.79 8.32
CA VAL A 96 15.00 -7.52 7.81
C VAL A 96 16.20 -7.74 6.88
N THR A 97 17.09 -8.67 7.20
CA THR A 97 18.23 -8.99 6.32
C THR A 97 17.74 -9.50 4.95
N VAL A 98 16.85 -10.48 4.94
CA VAL A 98 16.31 -11.02 3.68
C VAL A 98 15.58 -9.92 2.87
N GLY A 99 14.74 -9.14 3.53
CA GLY A 99 14.00 -8.09 2.85
C GLY A 99 14.92 -7.01 2.26
N LEU A 100 15.89 -6.47 3.03
CA LEU A 100 16.79 -5.42 2.53
C LEU A 100 17.74 -5.94 1.44
N VAL A 101 18.20 -7.18 1.54
CA VAL A 101 19.00 -7.80 0.47
C VAL A 101 18.17 -7.97 -0.81
N THR A 102 16.92 -8.42 -0.68
CA THR A 102 16.01 -8.54 -1.84
C THR A 102 15.73 -7.17 -2.48
N LEU A 103 15.48 -6.15 -1.66
CA LEU A 103 15.31 -4.76 -2.11
C LEU A 103 16.56 -4.25 -2.85
N PHE A 104 17.74 -4.48 -2.29
CA PHE A 104 19.01 -4.09 -2.89
C PHE A 104 19.25 -4.80 -4.22
N VAL A 105 19.09 -6.13 -4.27
CA VAL A 105 19.24 -6.94 -5.49
C VAL A 105 18.27 -6.46 -6.57
N GLY A 106 16.98 -6.27 -6.22
CA GLY A 106 15.98 -5.76 -7.14
C GLY A 106 16.32 -4.36 -7.68
N SER A 107 16.86 -3.50 -6.82
CA SER A 107 17.27 -2.14 -7.17
C SER A 107 18.47 -2.13 -8.14
N ILE A 108 19.52 -2.87 -7.83
CA ILE A 108 20.71 -2.96 -8.70
C ILE A 108 20.35 -3.66 -10.02
N PHE A 109 19.60 -4.76 -9.97
CA PHE A 109 19.12 -5.45 -11.17
C PHE A 109 18.30 -4.50 -12.05
N GLY A 110 17.36 -3.74 -11.45
CA GLY A 110 16.52 -2.80 -12.18
C GLY A 110 17.31 -1.70 -12.87
N PHE A 111 18.31 -1.14 -12.20
CA PHE A 111 19.19 -0.14 -12.78
C PHE A 111 20.07 -0.76 -13.88
N VAL A 112 20.82 -1.82 -13.60
CA VAL A 112 21.78 -2.41 -14.53
C VAL A 112 21.08 -2.96 -15.77
N ALA A 113 19.99 -3.71 -15.61
CA ALA A 113 19.30 -4.33 -16.74
C ALA A 113 18.63 -3.30 -17.67
N ASN A 114 18.19 -2.16 -17.14
CA ASN A 114 17.46 -1.18 -17.93
C ASN A 114 18.29 0.07 -18.34
N TYR A 115 19.48 0.24 -17.79
CA TYR A 115 20.37 1.36 -18.14
C TYR A 115 21.50 0.93 -19.09
N PHE A 116 22.14 -0.22 -18.82
CA PHE A 116 23.28 -0.71 -19.62
C PHE A 116 22.89 -1.68 -20.72
N PHE A 117 21.69 -2.29 -20.63
CA PHE A 117 21.18 -3.25 -21.62
C PHE A 117 19.87 -2.74 -22.23
N ALA A 118 19.32 -3.48 -23.19
CA ALA A 118 18.04 -3.13 -23.81
C ALA A 118 16.90 -3.27 -22.79
N ALA A 119 16.37 -2.12 -22.35
CA ALA A 119 15.24 -2.08 -21.44
C ALA A 119 14.00 -2.71 -22.10
N ASN A 120 13.26 -3.53 -21.33
CA ASN A 120 11.98 -4.07 -21.74
C ASN A 120 11.02 -4.10 -20.57
N LEU A 121 9.70 -4.23 -20.86
CA LEU A 121 8.65 -4.20 -19.86
C LEU A 121 8.87 -5.21 -18.73
N TRP A 122 9.27 -6.43 -19.06
CA TRP A 122 9.40 -7.51 -18.06
C TRP A 122 10.60 -7.33 -17.15
N THR A 123 11.74 -6.79 -17.66
CA THR A 123 12.89 -6.46 -16.80
C THR A 123 12.52 -5.38 -15.79
N VAL A 124 11.74 -4.37 -16.19
CA VAL A 124 11.23 -3.34 -15.30
C VAL A 124 10.28 -3.96 -14.25
N ILE A 125 9.32 -4.79 -14.69
CA ILE A 125 8.35 -5.43 -13.78
C ILE A 125 9.06 -6.34 -12.78
N ILE A 126 9.96 -7.21 -13.22
CA ILE A 126 10.69 -8.13 -12.32
C ILE A 126 11.50 -7.33 -11.29
N ALA A 127 12.20 -6.29 -11.73
CA ALA A 127 12.96 -5.42 -10.83
C ALA A 127 12.03 -4.76 -9.79
N ARG A 128 10.89 -4.24 -10.21
CA ARG A 128 9.89 -3.62 -9.33
C ARG A 128 9.29 -4.64 -8.35
N VAL A 129 8.98 -5.84 -8.80
CA VAL A 129 8.49 -6.95 -7.95
C VAL A 129 9.52 -7.29 -6.87
N LEU A 130 10.80 -7.42 -7.22
CA LEU A 130 11.87 -7.68 -6.27
C LEU A 130 12.05 -6.51 -5.28
N GLN A 131 12.02 -5.26 -5.75
CA GLN A 131 12.07 -4.11 -4.87
C GLN A 131 10.92 -4.14 -3.87
N THR A 132 9.70 -4.30 -4.35
CA THR A 132 8.50 -4.30 -3.52
C THR A 132 8.45 -5.48 -2.55
N ALA A 133 8.95 -6.64 -2.95
CA ALA A 133 9.07 -7.78 -2.05
C ALA A 133 9.95 -7.49 -0.82
N GLY A 134 10.92 -6.58 -0.95
CA GLY A 134 11.82 -6.20 0.14
C GLY A 134 11.47 -4.90 0.87
N GLU A 135 10.80 -3.94 0.20
CA GLU A 135 10.62 -2.59 0.73
C GLU A 135 9.77 -2.53 2.01
N GLN A 136 8.77 -3.38 2.12
CA GLN A 136 7.82 -3.36 3.24
C GLN A 136 8.39 -3.96 4.53
N VAL A 137 9.49 -4.68 4.47
CA VAL A 137 10.05 -5.36 5.64
C VAL A 137 10.39 -4.39 6.77
N ALA A 138 10.90 -3.19 6.44
CA ALA A 138 11.25 -2.17 7.43
C ALA A 138 10.00 -1.62 8.14
N GLY A 139 8.90 -1.41 7.39
CA GLY A 139 7.62 -0.98 7.94
C GLY A 139 7.01 -2.02 8.86
N SER A 140 6.96 -3.28 8.45
CA SER A 140 6.44 -4.37 9.27
C SER A 140 7.29 -4.59 10.52
N ALA A 141 8.62 -4.57 10.40
CA ALA A 141 9.53 -4.67 11.56
C ALA A 141 9.34 -3.49 12.52
N PHE A 142 9.14 -2.28 11.99
CA PHE A 142 8.83 -1.09 12.82
C PHE A 142 7.56 -1.30 13.65
N LEU A 143 6.48 -1.75 13.03
CA LEU A 143 5.22 -1.99 13.73
C LEU A 143 5.35 -3.06 14.80
N VAL A 144 6.06 -4.17 14.52
CA VAL A 144 6.31 -5.23 15.50
C VAL A 144 7.15 -4.72 16.68
N VAL A 145 8.24 -3.99 16.42
CA VAL A 145 9.10 -3.44 17.49
C VAL A 145 8.32 -2.41 18.31
N ALA A 146 7.59 -1.50 17.68
CA ALA A 146 6.79 -0.50 18.38
C ALA A 146 5.70 -1.13 19.25
N THR A 147 5.03 -2.17 18.75
CA THR A 147 3.95 -2.84 19.48
C THR A 147 4.47 -3.62 20.68
N LYS A 148 5.58 -4.36 20.52
CA LYS A 148 6.07 -5.29 21.55
C LYS A 148 6.97 -4.65 22.61
N TYR A 149 7.82 -3.69 22.23
CA TYR A 149 8.94 -3.24 23.06
C TYR A 149 8.86 -1.76 23.50
N LEU A 150 7.94 -0.95 22.92
CA LEU A 150 7.74 0.42 23.39
C LEU A 150 6.74 0.48 24.56
N ARG A 151 6.96 1.46 25.43
CA ARG A 151 5.98 1.88 26.42
C ARG A 151 4.71 2.42 25.75
N ASN A 152 3.56 2.23 26.41
CA ASN A 152 2.26 2.57 25.83
C ASN A 152 2.10 4.08 25.50
N ASP A 153 2.70 4.97 26.30
CA ASP A 153 2.71 6.42 26.08
C ASP A 153 3.44 6.81 24.79
N LEU A 154 4.52 6.10 24.43
CA LEU A 154 5.29 6.35 23.22
C LEU A 154 4.71 5.69 21.97
N LYS A 155 3.95 4.60 22.10
CA LYS A 155 3.37 3.89 20.97
C LYS A 155 2.55 4.81 20.07
N VAL A 156 1.70 5.66 20.65
CA VAL A 156 0.86 6.61 19.90
C VAL A 156 1.70 7.55 19.06
N ILE A 157 2.81 8.06 19.63
CA ILE A 157 3.72 8.98 18.93
C ILE A 157 4.40 8.27 17.77
N PHE A 158 4.95 7.06 17.99
CA PHE A 158 5.67 6.32 16.96
C PHE A 158 4.75 5.79 15.84
N PHE A 159 3.51 5.43 16.14
CA PHE A 159 2.52 5.10 15.11
C PHE A 159 2.13 6.32 14.28
N GLY A 160 1.99 7.51 14.91
CA GLY A 160 1.81 8.76 14.19
C GLY A 160 2.99 9.09 13.26
N LEU A 161 4.23 8.92 13.74
CA LEU A 161 5.44 9.07 12.93
C LEU A 161 5.49 8.09 11.75
N PHE A 162 5.06 6.84 11.95
CA PHE A 162 4.99 5.85 10.89
C PHE A 162 4.02 6.26 9.78
N THR A 163 2.83 6.72 10.15
CA THR A 163 1.83 7.21 9.19
C THR A 163 2.35 8.43 8.42
N ALA A 164 2.97 9.39 9.13
CA ALA A 164 3.60 10.55 8.51
C ALA A 164 4.75 10.15 7.58
N ALA A 165 5.57 9.18 7.96
CA ALA A 165 6.69 8.68 7.17
C ALA A 165 6.23 8.03 5.87
N TYR A 166 5.13 7.26 5.89
CA TYR A 166 4.56 6.66 4.67
C TYR A 166 4.15 7.74 3.66
N GLN A 167 3.44 8.78 4.10
CA GLN A 167 3.01 9.86 3.23
C GLN A 167 4.18 10.75 2.77
N LEU A 168 5.16 10.96 3.66
CA LEU A 168 6.40 11.67 3.31
C LEU A 168 7.19 10.91 2.25
N SER A 169 7.30 9.59 2.38
CA SER A 169 7.90 8.72 1.37
C SER A 169 7.21 8.88 0.01
N ALA A 170 5.87 8.88 -0.01
CA ALA A 170 5.10 9.11 -1.23
C ALA A 170 5.40 10.48 -1.87
N SER A 171 5.45 11.54 -1.05
CA SER A 171 5.78 12.90 -1.50
C SER A 171 7.18 12.98 -2.09
N ILE A 172 8.19 12.46 -1.40
CA ILE A 172 9.58 12.42 -1.85
C ILE A 172 9.69 11.57 -3.13
N GLY A 173 9.00 10.44 -3.19
CA GLY A 173 8.99 9.55 -4.34
C GLY A 173 8.46 10.19 -5.60
N VAL A 174 7.35 10.90 -5.52
CA VAL A 174 6.76 11.65 -6.64
C VAL A 174 7.70 12.78 -7.09
N PHE A 175 8.28 13.52 -6.14
CA PHE A 175 9.23 14.58 -6.45
C PHE A 175 10.50 14.04 -7.12
N ALA A 176 11.10 12.98 -6.56
CA ALA A 176 12.27 12.33 -7.12
C ALA A 176 12.00 11.76 -8.52
N ALA A 177 10.83 11.17 -8.74
CA ALA A 177 10.44 10.65 -10.04
C ALA A 177 10.30 11.78 -11.07
N GLY A 178 9.68 12.90 -10.68
CA GLY A 178 9.59 14.07 -11.55
C GLY A 178 10.97 14.59 -11.98
N MET A 179 11.91 14.69 -11.05
CA MET A 179 13.26 15.16 -11.35
C MET A 179 14.08 14.14 -12.14
N LEU A 180 14.14 12.90 -11.70
CA LEU A 180 15.00 11.88 -12.29
C LEU A 180 14.49 11.41 -13.66
N SER A 181 13.18 11.42 -13.89
CA SER A 181 12.63 11.05 -15.20
C SER A 181 13.03 11.99 -16.33
N SER A 182 13.41 13.24 -16.03
CA SER A 182 13.95 14.18 -17.01
C SER A 182 15.42 13.91 -17.39
N ILE A 183 16.15 13.15 -16.55
CA ILE A 183 17.54 12.76 -16.79
C ILE A 183 17.57 11.32 -17.32
N ALA A 184 17.21 10.37 -16.48
CA ALA A 184 17.03 8.95 -16.79
C ALA A 184 16.16 8.30 -15.72
N TRP A 185 14.99 7.79 -16.11
CA TRP A 185 14.04 7.16 -15.18
C TRP A 185 14.63 5.95 -14.43
N GLN A 186 15.65 5.31 -14.99
CA GLN A 186 16.33 4.17 -14.40
C GLN A 186 16.99 4.52 -13.04
N PHE A 187 17.38 5.78 -12.82
CA PHE A 187 17.94 6.21 -11.54
C PHE A 187 16.99 6.06 -10.36
N LEU A 188 15.67 5.99 -10.62
CA LEU A 188 14.70 5.69 -9.58
C LEU A 188 14.97 4.35 -8.89
N PHE A 189 15.50 3.36 -9.61
CA PHE A 189 15.86 2.08 -9.01
C PHE A 189 16.97 2.19 -7.97
N LEU A 190 17.88 3.16 -8.09
CA LEU A 190 19.03 3.28 -7.18
C LEU A 190 18.66 3.86 -5.81
N ILE A 191 17.58 4.64 -5.70
CA ILE A 191 17.26 5.31 -4.44
C ILE A 191 17.03 4.29 -3.30
N PRO A 192 16.20 3.24 -3.45
CA PRO A 192 16.01 2.26 -2.39
C PRO A 192 17.25 1.42 -2.09
N SER A 193 18.22 1.33 -3.00
CA SER A 193 19.44 0.55 -2.77
C SER A 193 20.26 1.08 -1.57
N VAL A 194 20.15 2.39 -1.29
CA VAL A 194 20.83 3.05 -0.15
C VAL A 194 20.39 2.44 1.19
N THR A 195 19.21 1.83 1.27
CA THR A 195 18.70 1.21 2.50
C THR A 195 19.60 0.11 3.05
N ILE A 196 20.39 -0.57 2.19
CA ILE A 196 21.34 -1.62 2.62
C ILE A 196 22.39 -1.09 3.60
N LEU A 197 22.74 0.21 3.55
CA LEU A 197 23.70 0.85 4.46
C LEU A 197 23.21 0.88 5.91
N PHE A 198 21.91 0.78 6.14
CA PHE A 198 21.31 0.71 7.47
C PHE A 198 21.32 -0.70 8.05
N LEU A 199 21.56 -1.74 7.24
CA LEU A 199 21.53 -3.13 7.67
C LEU A 199 22.49 -3.40 8.87
N PRO A 200 23.77 -2.95 8.90
CA PRO A 200 24.64 -3.19 10.04
C PRO A 200 24.13 -2.59 11.37
N ILE A 201 23.47 -1.44 11.30
CA ILE A 201 22.88 -0.78 12.49
C ILE A 201 21.67 -1.58 12.94
N LEU A 202 20.80 -1.99 12.00
CA LEU A 202 19.60 -2.77 12.28
C LEU A 202 19.93 -4.15 12.87
N LEU A 203 20.99 -4.81 12.40
CA LEU A 203 21.44 -6.09 12.96
C LEU A 203 21.92 -5.96 14.41
N LYS A 204 22.47 -4.80 14.81
CA LYS A 204 22.89 -4.56 16.19
C LYS A 204 21.74 -4.16 17.12
N THR A 205 20.70 -3.49 16.59
CA THR A 205 19.64 -2.90 17.40
C THR A 205 18.37 -3.73 17.45
N LEU A 206 18.14 -4.63 16.50
CA LEU A 206 16.94 -5.47 16.48
C LEU A 206 17.05 -6.68 17.40
N PRO A 207 15.93 -7.15 17.99
CA PRO A 207 15.91 -8.37 18.78
C PRO A 207 16.25 -9.60 17.92
N SER A 208 16.99 -10.54 18.55
CA SER A 208 17.43 -11.77 17.88
C SER A 208 16.54 -12.98 18.18
N LYS A 209 15.55 -12.84 19.06
CA LYS A 209 14.67 -13.94 19.46
C LYS A 209 13.97 -14.52 18.24
N SER A 210 14.07 -15.83 18.09
CA SER A 210 13.23 -16.58 17.14
C SER A 210 11.89 -16.90 17.81
N GLY A 211 10.81 -16.68 17.11
CA GLY A 211 9.49 -17.08 17.58
C GLY A 211 9.18 -18.56 17.35
N ASN A 212 7.96 -18.97 17.65
CA ASN A 212 7.50 -20.38 17.70
C ASN A 212 7.23 -21.01 16.31
N GLY A 213 7.84 -20.53 15.23
CA GLY A 213 7.92 -21.24 13.95
C GLY A 213 6.59 -21.61 13.28
N GLN A 214 5.60 -20.72 13.19
CA GLN A 214 4.45 -21.00 12.32
C GLN A 214 4.86 -21.04 10.84
N LYS A 215 4.29 -22.00 10.11
CA LYS A 215 4.53 -22.12 8.68
C LYS A 215 3.65 -21.13 7.93
N VAL A 216 4.28 -20.34 7.06
CA VAL A 216 3.57 -19.45 6.12
C VAL A 216 2.91 -20.31 5.05
N ASP A 217 1.68 -19.96 4.70
CA ASP A 217 0.96 -20.57 3.59
C ASP A 217 1.48 -20.05 2.23
N ALA A 218 2.73 -20.40 1.91
CA ALA A 218 3.38 -19.97 0.68
C ALA A 218 2.61 -20.43 -0.57
N PHE A 219 2.01 -21.62 -0.55
CA PHE A 219 1.30 -22.16 -1.69
C PHE A 219 -0.02 -21.42 -1.93
N GLY A 220 -0.76 -21.09 -0.87
CA GLY A 220 -1.97 -20.28 -0.96
C GLY A 220 -1.68 -18.89 -1.53
N PHE A 221 -0.58 -18.23 -1.07
CA PHE A 221 -0.17 -16.93 -1.62
C PHE A 221 0.25 -17.01 -3.08
N VAL A 222 0.92 -18.08 -3.50
CA VAL A 222 1.30 -18.27 -4.91
C VAL A 222 0.06 -18.40 -5.80
N ILE A 223 -0.90 -19.26 -5.44
CA ILE A 223 -2.14 -19.41 -6.23
C ILE A 223 -2.90 -18.09 -6.28
N PHE A 224 -3.09 -17.43 -5.15
CA PHE A 224 -3.80 -16.15 -5.07
C PHE A 224 -3.09 -15.05 -5.87
N GLY A 225 -1.76 -14.96 -5.76
CA GLY A 225 -0.94 -14.01 -6.49
C GLY A 225 -1.06 -14.20 -8.00
N PHE A 226 -0.95 -15.44 -8.50
CA PHE A 226 -1.15 -15.73 -9.92
C PHE A 226 -2.58 -15.48 -10.38
N ALA A 227 -3.59 -15.85 -9.59
CA ALA A 227 -4.99 -15.56 -9.92
C ALA A 227 -5.22 -14.06 -10.13
N THR A 228 -4.71 -13.24 -9.21
CA THR A 228 -4.81 -11.77 -9.30
C THR A 228 -3.94 -11.21 -10.43
N ALA A 229 -2.75 -11.76 -10.66
CA ALA A 229 -1.88 -11.35 -11.76
C ALA A 229 -2.54 -11.60 -13.12
N PHE A 230 -3.13 -12.78 -13.34
CA PHE A 230 -3.86 -13.06 -14.58
C PHE A 230 -5.10 -12.18 -14.76
N LEU A 231 -5.76 -11.77 -13.68
CA LEU A 231 -6.84 -10.80 -13.73
C LEU A 231 -6.35 -9.42 -14.18
N THR A 232 -5.22 -8.95 -13.67
CA THR A 232 -4.64 -7.67 -14.10
C THR A 232 -4.13 -7.73 -15.53
N LEU A 233 -3.54 -8.86 -15.94
CA LEU A 233 -3.12 -9.09 -17.32
C LEU A 233 -4.32 -9.06 -18.28
N PHE A 234 -5.46 -9.65 -17.91
CA PHE A 234 -6.66 -9.57 -18.71
C PHE A 234 -7.03 -8.11 -19.03
N PHE A 235 -7.08 -7.23 -18.04
CA PHE A 235 -7.42 -5.82 -18.27
C PHE A 235 -6.36 -5.05 -19.08
N SER A 236 -5.11 -5.51 -19.08
CA SER A 236 -4.03 -4.86 -19.84
C SER A 236 -3.94 -5.35 -21.29
N TYR A 237 -4.25 -6.62 -21.55
CA TYR A 237 -4.14 -7.24 -22.89
C TYR A 237 -5.50 -7.53 -23.55
N MET A 238 -6.62 -7.46 -22.80
CA MET A 238 -7.97 -7.81 -23.21
C MET A 238 -8.08 -9.22 -23.80
N ALA A 239 -7.23 -10.13 -23.34
CA ALA A 239 -7.17 -11.53 -23.82
C ALA A 239 -8.02 -12.44 -22.91
N TRP A 240 -9.17 -12.88 -23.39
CA TRP A 240 -10.18 -13.64 -22.62
C TRP A 240 -9.66 -14.91 -21.95
N TRP A 241 -8.67 -15.59 -22.55
CA TRP A 241 -8.06 -16.77 -21.94
C TRP A 241 -7.39 -16.46 -20.59
N MET A 242 -6.86 -15.23 -20.41
CA MET A 242 -6.27 -14.80 -19.14
C MET A 242 -7.33 -14.69 -18.04
N LEU A 243 -8.54 -14.20 -18.39
CA LEU A 243 -9.66 -14.18 -17.46
C LEU A 243 -10.08 -15.61 -17.06
N VAL A 244 -10.16 -16.52 -18.03
CA VAL A 244 -10.48 -17.93 -17.75
C VAL A 244 -9.45 -18.55 -16.81
N VAL A 245 -8.15 -18.35 -17.05
CA VAL A 245 -7.09 -18.84 -16.17
C VAL A 245 -7.20 -18.24 -14.78
N SER A 246 -7.44 -16.93 -14.67
CA SER A 246 -7.66 -16.26 -13.38
C SER A 246 -8.82 -16.89 -12.59
N LEU A 247 -9.96 -17.07 -13.23
CA LEU A 247 -11.14 -17.69 -12.59
C LEU A 247 -10.87 -19.13 -12.14
N LEU A 248 -10.19 -19.93 -12.99
CA LEU A 248 -9.79 -21.29 -12.62
C LEU A 248 -8.84 -21.32 -11.41
N LEU A 249 -7.90 -20.38 -11.34
CA LEU A 249 -7.00 -20.25 -10.20
C LEU A 249 -7.73 -19.79 -8.93
N PHE A 250 -8.70 -18.88 -9.01
CA PHE A 250 -9.54 -18.54 -7.86
C PHE A 250 -10.40 -19.72 -7.38
N VAL A 251 -10.94 -20.51 -8.30
CA VAL A 251 -11.67 -21.75 -7.96
C VAL A 251 -10.69 -22.76 -7.30
N ALA A 252 -9.51 -22.97 -7.86
CA ALA A 252 -8.49 -23.83 -7.26
C ALA A 252 -8.08 -23.33 -5.87
N PHE A 253 -7.95 -22.02 -5.68
CA PHE A 253 -7.69 -21.41 -4.40
C PHE A 253 -8.82 -21.67 -3.39
N ALA A 254 -10.08 -21.53 -3.81
CA ALA A 254 -11.23 -21.83 -2.96
C ALA A 254 -11.25 -23.31 -2.51
N PHE A 255 -10.91 -24.25 -3.40
CA PHE A 255 -10.76 -25.66 -3.03
C PHE A 255 -9.57 -25.89 -2.08
N TYR A 256 -8.45 -25.20 -2.34
CA TYR A 256 -7.25 -25.32 -1.53
C TYR A 256 -7.50 -24.87 -0.08
N ILE A 257 -8.08 -23.70 0.15
CA ILE A 257 -8.30 -23.17 1.51
C ILE A 257 -9.27 -24.02 2.34
N ASN A 258 -10.14 -24.80 1.67
CA ASN A 258 -11.03 -25.76 2.37
C ASN A 258 -10.31 -27.02 2.82
N LYS A 259 -9.14 -27.37 2.23
CA LYS A 259 -8.39 -28.58 2.53
C LYS A 259 -7.11 -28.33 3.31
N ALA A 260 -6.55 -27.12 3.23
CA ALA A 260 -5.30 -26.76 3.88
C ALA A 260 -5.46 -26.71 5.40
N SER A 261 -4.48 -27.22 6.14
CA SER A 261 -4.51 -27.22 7.60
C SER A 261 -4.35 -25.83 8.22
N ASN A 262 -3.64 -24.93 7.56
CA ASN A 262 -3.44 -23.54 8.03
C ASN A 262 -3.36 -22.58 6.84
N PRO A 263 -4.48 -22.36 6.11
CA PRO A 263 -4.50 -21.41 5.01
C PRO A 263 -4.39 -19.97 5.53
N PHE A 264 -3.78 -19.08 4.73
CA PHE A 264 -3.62 -17.67 5.13
C PHE A 264 -4.97 -16.95 5.27
N ILE A 265 -5.98 -17.37 4.50
CA ILE A 265 -7.38 -16.99 4.68
C ILE A 265 -8.22 -18.25 4.92
N THR A 266 -8.96 -18.29 6.01
CA THR A 266 -9.82 -19.45 6.34
C THR A 266 -11.19 -19.33 5.67
N PRO A 267 -11.85 -20.44 5.35
CA PRO A 267 -13.24 -20.42 4.86
C PRO A 267 -14.22 -19.72 5.83
N ALA A 268 -13.88 -19.62 7.13
CA ALA A 268 -14.68 -18.91 8.13
C ALA A 268 -14.85 -17.42 7.81
N PHE A 269 -13.83 -16.76 7.24
CA PHE A 269 -13.94 -15.36 6.79
C PHE A 269 -15.03 -15.18 5.73
N PHE A 270 -15.16 -16.11 4.77
CA PHE A 270 -16.20 -16.04 3.75
C PHE A 270 -17.61 -16.36 4.29
N LYS A 271 -17.73 -17.05 5.43
CA LYS A 271 -19.00 -17.26 6.14
C LYS A 271 -19.41 -16.05 6.96
N ASN A 272 -18.45 -15.21 7.37
CA ASN A 272 -18.71 -13.98 8.10
C ASN A 272 -19.25 -12.90 7.15
N THR A 273 -20.56 -12.84 7.00
CA THR A 273 -21.23 -11.88 6.11
C THR A 273 -21.04 -10.41 6.52
N ARG A 274 -20.76 -10.14 7.82
CA ARG A 274 -20.44 -8.79 8.30
C ARG A 274 -19.07 -8.37 7.78
N TRP A 275 -18.07 -9.24 7.93
CA TRP A 275 -16.74 -9.00 7.41
C TRP A 275 -16.76 -8.81 5.88
N LEU A 276 -17.47 -9.66 5.13
CA LEU A 276 -17.60 -9.53 3.67
C LEU A 276 -18.15 -8.15 3.26
N ARG A 277 -19.16 -7.64 3.97
CA ARG A 277 -19.72 -6.31 3.70
C ARG A 277 -18.75 -5.19 4.07
N ALA A 278 -18.01 -5.36 5.16
CA ALA A 278 -17.04 -4.37 5.61
C ALA A 278 -15.80 -4.32 4.70
N ILE A 279 -15.25 -5.48 4.28
CA ILE A 279 -14.08 -5.52 3.39
C ILE A 279 -14.39 -4.94 1.99
N CYS A 280 -15.66 -5.03 1.54
CA CYS A 280 -16.08 -4.35 0.31
C CYS A 280 -15.84 -2.84 0.34
N LEU A 281 -15.87 -2.19 1.51
CA LEU A 281 -15.55 -0.76 1.63
C LEU A 281 -14.08 -0.51 1.26
N ILE A 282 -13.15 -1.36 1.74
CA ILE A 282 -11.75 -1.27 1.37
C ILE A 282 -11.59 -1.48 -0.14
N LEU A 283 -12.19 -2.55 -0.68
CA LEU A 283 -12.06 -2.87 -2.10
C LEU A 283 -12.56 -1.73 -2.99
N VAL A 284 -13.62 -1.04 -2.63
CA VAL A 284 -14.21 0.01 -3.47
C VAL A 284 -13.50 1.37 -3.27
N PHE A 285 -13.25 1.81 -2.02
CA PHE A 285 -12.61 3.10 -1.79
C PHE A 285 -11.15 3.15 -2.21
N TYR A 286 -10.43 2.03 -2.11
CA TYR A 286 -9.01 1.97 -2.50
C TYR A 286 -8.80 1.63 -3.99
N PHE A 287 -9.86 1.24 -4.71
CA PHE A 287 -9.77 0.79 -6.09
C PHE A 287 -9.03 1.77 -7.02
N VAL A 288 -9.28 3.06 -6.89
CA VAL A 288 -8.66 4.11 -7.72
C VAL A 288 -7.51 4.85 -7.02
N ASN A 289 -6.99 4.30 -5.92
CA ASN A 289 -6.01 5.01 -5.08
C ASN A 289 -4.70 5.34 -5.81
N TYR A 290 -4.31 4.55 -6.81
CA TYR A 290 -3.10 4.79 -7.61
C TYR A 290 -3.36 5.59 -8.91
N ALA A 291 -4.61 5.93 -9.20
CA ALA A 291 -4.99 6.51 -10.50
C ALA A 291 -4.66 8.01 -10.62
N LEU A 292 -4.64 8.77 -9.52
CA LEU A 292 -4.54 10.23 -9.57
C LEU A 292 -3.22 10.70 -10.17
N SER A 293 -2.09 10.23 -9.67
CA SER A 293 -0.77 10.68 -10.12
C SER A 293 -0.55 10.47 -11.62
N PRO A 294 -0.81 9.29 -12.21
CA PRO A 294 -0.63 9.10 -13.65
C PRO A 294 -1.65 9.89 -14.50
N ILE A 295 -2.91 10.02 -14.06
CA ILE A 295 -3.90 10.84 -14.79
C ILE A 295 -3.47 12.31 -14.78
N PHE A 296 -3.05 12.85 -13.62
CA PHE A 296 -2.59 14.23 -13.52
C PHE A 296 -1.30 14.47 -14.28
N ASN A 297 -0.39 13.50 -14.30
CA ASN A 297 0.80 13.60 -15.14
C ASN A 297 0.43 13.68 -16.64
N ALA A 298 -0.49 12.83 -17.08
CA ALA A 298 -0.97 12.86 -18.47
C ALA A 298 -1.72 14.16 -18.80
N ILE A 299 -2.54 14.70 -17.90
CA ILE A 299 -3.20 16.01 -18.08
C ILE A 299 -2.14 17.11 -18.18
N GLY A 300 -1.19 17.16 -17.24
CA GLY A 300 -0.14 18.17 -17.21
C GLY A 300 0.70 18.16 -18.48
N THR A 301 1.12 16.99 -18.93
CA THR A 301 1.96 16.87 -20.12
C THR A 301 1.18 17.11 -21.43
N ASN A 302 -0.02 16.54 -21.58
CA ASN A 302 -0.74 16.53 -22.86
C ASN A 302 -1.68 17.73 -23.06
N ILE A 303 -2.20 18.33 -21.98
CA ILE A 303 -3.10 19.50 -22.07
C ILE A 303 -2.34 20.80 -21.78
N TYR A 304 -1.51 20.78 -20.74
CA TYR A 304 -0.83 21.99 -20.28
C TYR A 304 0.61 22.15 -20.78
N GLY A 305 1.16 21.17 -21.50
CA GLY A 305 2.53 21.19 -22.00
C GLY A 305 3.60 21.23 -20.90
N MET A 306 3.24 20.78 -19.69
CA MET A 306 4.13 20.76 -18.54
C MET A 306 5.10 19.58 -18.62
N THR A 307 6.30 19.75 -18.07
CA THR A 307 7.20 18.62 -17.83
C THR A 307 6.72 17.80 -16.64
N THR A 308 7.08 16.50 -16.58
CA THR A 308 6.79 15.64 -15.44
C THR A 308 7.33 16.21 -14.13
N THR A 309 8.46 16.92 -14.17
CA THR A 309 9.02 17.63 -13.01
C THR A 309 8.05 18.73 -12.51
N GLN A 310 7.51 19.55 -13.42
CA GLN A 310 6.55 20.58 -13.04
C GLN A 310 5.28 19.98 -12.47
N VAL A 311 4.77 18.89 -13.07
CA VAL A 311 3.60 18.16 -12.57
C VAL A 311 3.86 17.61 -11.16
N SER A 312 5.03 17.02 -10.93
CA SER A 312 5.38 16.44 -9.62
C SER A 312 5.41 17.49 -8.51
N LEU A 313 5.91 18.71 -8.81
CA LEU A 313 5.89 19.84 -7.86
C LEU A 313 4.49 20.24 -7.41
N HIS A 314 3.48 20.00 -8.22
CA HIS A 314 2.08 20.24 -7.87
C HIS A 314 1.49 19.06 -7.06
N ILE A 315 1.69 17.82 -7.53
CA ILE A 315 1.13 16.61 -6.89
C ILE A 315 1.67 16.40 -5.47
N VAL A 316 2.92 16.77 -5.21
CA VAL A 316 3.55 16.68 -3.87
C VAL A 316 2.68 17.29 -2.78
N TRP A 317 2.04 18.44 -3.06
CA TRP A 317 1.17 19.10 -2.07
C TRP A 317 -0.04 18.26 -1.67
N ALA A 318 -0.58 17.49 -2.60
CA ALA A 318 -1.70 16.59 -2.30
C ALA A 318 -1.28 15.47 -1.32
N PHE A 319 -0.08 14.90 -1.48
CA PHE A 319 0.46 13.93 -0.52
C PHE A 319 0.79 14.56 0.83
N VAL A 320 1.27 15.81 0.86
CA VAL A 320 1.49 16.55 2.11
C VAL A 320 0.16 16.74 2.86
N VAL A 321 -0.91 17.10 2.16
CA VAL A 321 -2.26 17.19 2.75
C VAL A 321 -2.70 15.83 3.30
N ALA A 322 -2.48 14.73 2.56
CA ALA A 322 -2.77 13.38 3.06
C ALA A 322 -1.97 13.04 4.33
N ALA A 323 -0.69 13.45 4.39
CA ALA A 323 0.15 13.24 5.57
C ALA A 323 -0.41 13.97 6.79
N VAL A 324 -0.76 15.23 6.65
CA VAL A 324 -1.31 16.06 7.73
C VAL A 324 -2.66 15.51 8.21
N VAL A 325 -3.58 15.28 7.28
CA VAL A 325 -4.93 14.78 7.61
C VAL A 325 -4.86 13.36 8.18
N GLY A 326 -4.02 12.49 7.60
CA GLY A 326 -3.82 11.12 8.08
C GLY A 326 -3.26 11.07 9.50
N THR A 327 -2.26 11.91 9.82
CA THR A 327 -1.71 12.02 11.17
C THR A 327 -2.75 12.53 12.17
N CYS A 328 -3.61 13.46 11.76
CA CYS A 328 -4.68 14.00 12.59
C CYS A 328 -5.96 13.13 12.59
N SER A 329 -6.04 12.11 11.76
CA SER A 329 -7.27 11.32 11.53
C SER A 329 -7.85 10.75 12.82
N GLY A 330 -7.00 10.22 13.73
CA GLY A 330 -7.45 9.71 15.01
C GLY A 330 -8.14 10.76 15.90
N MET A 331 -7.65 12.00 15.90
CA MET A 331 -8.28 13.11 16.64
C MET A 331 -9.61 13.53 15.99
N ILE A 332 -9.64 13.56 14.66
CA ILE A 332 -10.85 13.91 13.90
C ILE A 332 -11.94 12.85 14.16
N ILE A 333 -11.59 11.57 14.04
CA ILE A 333 -12.54 10.46 14.22
C ILE A 333 -13.08 10.40 15.65
N ARG A 334 -12.27 10.70 16.67
CA ARG A 334 -12.77 10.81 18.05
C ARG A 334 -13.87 11.86 18.21
N LYS A 335 -13.82 12.95 17.43
CA LYS A 335 -14.82 14.03 17.51
C LYS A 335 -16.08 13.73 16.71
N ILE A 336 -15.95 13.20 15.50
CA ILE A 336 -17.08 13.01 14.58
C ILE A 336 -17.64 11.57 14.57
N GLY A 337 -16.90 10.60 15.11
CA GLY A 337 -17.25 9.19 15.10
C GLY A 337 -16.84 8.47 13.81
N ILE A 338 -16.74 7.15 13.88
CA ILE A 338 -16.27 6.30 12.78
C ILE A 338 -17.18 6.39 11.54
N LYS A 339 -18.51 6.33 11.74
CA LYS A 339 -19.50 6.37 10.64
C LYS A 339 -19.44 7.69 9.87
N ALA A 340 -19.44 8.82 10.59
CA ALA A 340 -19.30 10.13 9.99
C ALA A 340 -17.93 10.31 9.33
N GLY A 341 -16.87 9.74 9.89
CA GLY A 341 -15.53 9.73 9.32
C GLY A 341 -15.49 9.08 7.94
N ILE A 342 -16.11 7.90 7.75
CA ILE A 342 -16.19 7.23 6.44
C ILE A 342 -16.97 8.09 5.44
N VAL A 343 -18.11 8.67 5.83
CA VAL A 343 -18.92 9.50 4.96
C VAL A 343 -18.15 10.76 4.54
N THR A 344 -17.50 11.45 5.50
CA THR A 344 -16.71 12.66 5.22
C THR A 344 -15.54 12.33 4.29
N ALA A 345 -14.78 11.28 4.57
CA ALA A 345 -13.66 10.85 3.75
C ALA A 345 -14.09 10.48 2.33
N GLY A 346 -15.13 9.65 2.19
CA GLY A 346 -15.67 9.25 0.89
C GLY A 346 -16.23 10.45 0.09
N THR A 347 -16.88 11.40 0.77
CA THR A 347 -17.37 12.63 0.15
C THR A 347 -16.22 13.50 -0.35
N LEU A 348 -15.15 13.67 0.43
CA LEU A 348 -13.95 14.40 -0.01
C LEU A 348 -13.30 13.72 -1.23
N MET A 349 -13.20 12.39 -1.23
CA MET A 349 -12.68 11.66 -2.39
C MET A 349 -13.56 11.87 -3.62
N PHE A 350 -14.88 11.78 -3.49
CA PHE A 350 -15.83 12.03 -4.57
C PHE A 350 -15.74 13.46 -5.12
N LEU A 351 -15.73 14.46 -4.22
CA LEU A 351 -15.63 15.87 -4.60
C LEU A 351 -14.29 16.21 -5.26
N GLY A 352 -13.18 15.63 -4.78
CA GLY A 352 -11.87 15.81 -5.39
C GLY A 352 -11.82 15.32 -6.84
N TRP A 353 -12.30 14.09 -7.09
CA TRP A 353 -12.37 13.52 -8.43
C TRP A 353 -13.35 14.30 -9.35
N THR A 354 -14.55 14.59 -8.85
CA THR A 354 -15.57 15.31 -9.62
C THR A 354 -15.11 16.72 -9.94
N GLY A 355 -14.56 17.45 -8.95
CA GLY A 355 -14.01 18.77 -9.15
C GLY A 355 -12.91 18.79 -10.20
N ALA A 356 -11.98 17.83 -10.15
CA ALA A 356 -10.93 17.70 -11.15
C ALA A 356 -11.51 17.43 -12.56
N ALA A 357 -12.56 16.62 -12.68
CA ALA A 357 -13.20 16.31 -13.95
C ALA A 357 -13.82 17.56 -14.61
N PHE A 358 -14.52 18.40 -13.82
CA PHE A 358 -15.13 19.64 -14.33
C PHE A 358 -14.09 20.75 -14.58
N CYS A 359 -12.94 20.68 -13.91
CA CYS A 359 -11.90 21.71 -13.97
C CYS A 359 -10.68 21.31 -14.84
N VAL A 360 -10.80 20.29 -15.71
CA VAL A 360 -9.68 19.81 -16.54
C VAL A 360 -9.01 20.93 -17.33
N ASN A 361 -9.75 21.95 -17.78
CA ASN A 361 -9.27 23.09 -18.55
C ASN A 361 -9.14 24.38 -17.73
N SER A 362 -9.35 24.36 -16.40
CA SER A 362 -9.39 25.56 -15.54
C SER A 362 -8.03 25.99 -14.98
N GLY A 363 -6.97 25.31 -15.39
CA GLY A 363 -5.60 25.55 -14.91
C GLY A 363 -5.11 24.47 -13.93
N PHE A 364 -3.82 24.17 -14.00
CA PHE A 364 -3.25 23.05 -13.24
C PHE A 364 -3.23 23.28 -11.72
N VAL A 365 -3.22 24.56 -11.27
CA VAL A 365 -3.35 24.89 -9.84
C VAL A 365 -4.72 24.48 -9.30
N VAL A 366 -5.80 24.69 -10.06
CA VAL A 366 -7.16 24.27 -9.66
C VAL A 366 -7.23 22.75 -9.57
N LEU A 367 -6.64 22.03 -10.51
CA LEU A 367 -6.52 20.58 -10.46
C LEU A 367 -5.75 20.13 -9.21
N THR A 368 -4.67 20.84 -8.86
CA THR A 368 -3.89 20.56 -7.64
C THR A 368 -4.75 20.71 -6.38
N LEU A 369 -5.60 21.72 -6.31
CA LEU A 369 -6.54 21.88 -5.18
C LEU A 369 -7.55 20.73 -5.13
N CYS A 370 -8.07 20.30 -6.26
CA CYS A 370 -8.94 19.10 -6.33
C CYS A 370 -8.21 17.83 -5.87
N ALA A 371 -6.92 17.67 -6.24
CA ALA A 371 -6.08 16.58 -5.76
C ALA A 371 -5.87 16.65 -4.24
N CYS A 372 -5.67 17.83 -3.66
CA CYS A 372 -5.58 18.02 -2.22
C CYS A 372 -6.86 17.60 -1.51
N VAL A 373 -8.03 17.92 -2.05
CA VAL A 373 -9.33 17.50 -1.51
C VAL A 373 -9.46 15.96 -1.55
N PHE A 374 -9.12 15.35 -2.67
CA PHE A 374 -9.12 13.87 -2.79
C PHE A 374 -8.19 13.22 -1.77
N TYR A 375 -6.95 13.68 -1.66
CA TYR A 375 -5.97 13.10 -0.75
C TYR A 375 -6.25 13.42 0.72
N ALA A 376 -6.96 14.51 1.03
CA ALA A 376 -7.51 14.73 2.38
C ALA A 376 -8.51 13.61 2.73
N GLY A 377 -9.37 13.23 1.78
CA GLY A 377 -10.25 12.08 1.92
C GLY A 377 -9.49 10.78 2.13
N CYS A 378 -8.45 10.49 1.31
CA CYS A 378 -7.61 9.31 1.47
C CYS A 378 -6.93 9.24 2.85
N GLY A 379 -6.36 10.36 3.30
CA GLY A 379 -5.72 10.45 4.62
C GLY A 379 -6.68 10.17 5.77
N LEU A 380 -7.93 10.64 5.65
CA LEU A 380 -8.95 10.42 6.68
C LEU A 380 -9.54 8.99 6.62
N MET A 381 -9.61 8.35 5.44
CA MET A 381 -10.34 7.09 5.20
C MET A 381 -9.72 5.89 5.92
N TYR A 382 -8.40 5.84 6.07
CA TYR A 382 -7.68 4.66 6.57
C TYR A 382 -8.19 4.22 7.95
N SER A 383 -8.14 5.11 8.92
CA SER A 383 -8.46 4.78 10.30
C SER A 383 -9.91 4.26 10.50
N PRO A 384 -10.96 4.96 10.02
CA PRO A 384 -12.34 4.51 10.27
C PRO A 384 -12.72 3.25 9.48
N VAL A 385 -12.19 3.07 8.26
CA VAL A 385 -12.50 1.86 7.47
C VAL A 385 -11.82 0.63 8.05
N VAL A 386 -10.52 0.73 8.41
CA VAL A 386 -9.80 -0.39 9.05
C VAL A 386 -10.45 -0.76 10.38
N SER A 387 -10.78 0.22 11.22
CA SER A 387 -11.48 -0.01 12.49
C SER A 387 -12.84 -0.69 12.27
N THR A 388 -13.57 -0.30 11.22
CA THR A 388 -14.86 -0.92 10.87
C THR A 388 -14.68 -2.39 10.48
N VAL A 389 -13.70 -2.71 9.63
CA VAL A 389 -13.47 -4.09 9.19
C VAL A 389 -13.00 -4.96 10.34
N LEU A 390 -12.03 -4.48 11.14
CA LEU A 390 -11.51 -5.23 12.30
C LEU A 390 -12.59 -5.43 13.38
N GLY A 391 -13.52 -4.50 13.54
CA GLY A 391 -14.64 -4.63 14.46
C GLY A 391 -15.65 -5.73 14.09
N THR A 392 -15.54 -6.35 12.91
CA THR A 392 -16.36 -7.47 12.48
C THR A 392 -15.73 -8.85 12.72
N ILE A 393 -14.51 -8.88 13.24
CA ILE A 393 -13.67 -10.08 13.41
C ILE A 393 -13.49 -10.35 14.92
N GLU A 394 -13.37 -11.61 15.29
CA GLU A 394 -13.06 -12.02 16.66
C GLU A 394 -11.61 -11.62 17.02
N LYS A 395 -11.37 -11.34 18.33
CA LYS A 395 -10.07 -10.86 18.81
C LYS A 395 -8.92 -11.82 18.49
N ASP A 396 -9.18 -13.12 18.52
CA ASP A 396 -8.18 -14.17 18.25
C ASP A 396 -7.75 -14.22 16.77
N GLU A 397 -8.57 -13.70 15.86
CA GLU A 397 -8.28 -13.61 14.43
C GLU A 397 -7.82 -12.20 13.98
N SER A 398 -7.64 -11.26 14.93
CA SER A 398 -7.33 -9.86 14.62
C SER A 398 -6.04 -9.69 13.80
N GLY A 399 -5.00 -10.46 14.07
CA GLY A 399 -3.74 -10.42 13.31
C GLY A 399 -3.94 -10.82 11.84
N ARG A 400 -4.71 -11.89 11.60
CA ARG A 400 -5.08 -12.31 10.24
C ARG A 400 -5.97 -11.27 9.55
N GLY A 401 -6.87 -10.67 10.31
CA GLY A 401 -7.74 -9.59 9.82
C GLY A 401 -6.97 -8.34 9.37
N VAL A 402 -5.94 -7.93 10.12
CA VAL A 402 -5.04 -6.82 9.71
C VAL A 402 -4.33 -7.17 8.40
N GLY A 403 -3.75 -8.37 8.30
CA GLY A 403 -3.11 -8.82 7.07
C GLY A 403 -4.07 -8.86 5.87
N MET A 404 -5.33 -9.25 6.08
CA MET A 404 -6.36 -9.21 5.02
C MET A 404 -6.71 -7.79 4.59
N ASN A 405 -6.73 -6.83 5.51
CA ASN A 405 -6.92 -5.41 5.16
C ASN A 405 -5.78 -4.90 4.29
N ASP A 406 -4.53 -5.16 4.68
CA ASP A 406 -3.34 -4.74 3.93
C ASP A 406 -3.31 -5.39 2.54
N LEU A 407 -3.66 -6.68 2.45
CA LEU A 407 -3.80 -7.38 1.18
C LEU A 407 -4.86 -6.72 0.29
N ALA A 408 -6.05 -6.45 0.81
CA ALA A 408 -7.14 -5.83 0.08
C ALA A 408 -6.80 -4.39 -0.37
N MET A 409 -6.14 -3.60 0.49
CA MET A 409 -5.72 -2.22 0.21
C MET A 409 -4.68 -2.11 -0.91
N ASN A 410 -3.93 -3.18 -1.19
CA ASN A 410 -2.93 -3.21 -2.26
C ASN A 410 -3.40 -3.94 -3.52
N VAL A 411 -4.16 -5.03 -3.37
CA VAL A 411 -4.69 -5.80 -4.50
C VAL A 411 -5.79 -5.04 -5.22
N SER A 412 -6.69 -4.38 -4.50
CA SER A 412 -7.77 -3.61 -5.14
C SER A 412 -7.24 -2.50 -6.06
N PRO A 413 -6.34 -1.61 -5.61
CA PRO A 413 -5.79 -0.58 -6.50
C PRO A 413 -4.89 -1.15 -7.60
N SER A 414 -4.32 -2.36 -7.45
CA SER A 414 -3.58 -3.01 -8.53
C SER A 414 -4.48 -3.34 -9.74
N ILE A 415 -5.68 -3.84 -9.46
CA ILE A 415 -6.70 -4.07 -10.49
C ILE A 415 -7.19 -2.73 -11.05
N GLY A 416 -7.46 -1.77 -10.17
CA GLY A 416 -7.91 -0.43 -10.55
C GLY A 416 -6.94 0.27 -11.49
N ILE A 417 -5.64 0.26 -11.19
CA ILE A 417 -4.63 0.90 -12.06
C ILE A 417 -4.43 0.15 -13.38
N ALA A 418 -4.64 -1.18 -13.42
CA ALA A 418 -4.60 -1.93 -14.67
C ALA A 418 -5.73 -1.47 -15.62
N ILE A 419 -6.93 -1.27 -15.09
CA ILE A 419 -8.09 -0.79 -15.85
C ILE A 419 -7.90 0.67 -16.27
N ILE A 420 -7.65 1.56 -15.30
CA ILE A 420 -7.49 3.00 -15.54
C ILE A 420 -6.30 3.27 -16.45
N GLY A 421 -5.17 2.57 -16.24
CA GLY A 421 -3.99 2.73 -17.07
C GLY A 421 -4.20 2.27 -18.52
N SER A 422 -4.95 1.20 -18.73
CA SER A 422 -5.36 0.75 -20.07
C SER A 422 -6.26 1.80 -20.77
N LEU A 423 -7.25 2.34 -20.04
CA LEU A 423 -8.13 3.40 -20.57
C LEU A 423 -7.35 4.69 -20.83
N LEU A 424 -6.41 5.05 -19.96
CA LEU A 424 -5.55 6.22 -20.12
C LEU A 424 -4.67 6.13 -21.38
N GLY A 425 -4.11 4.95 -21.65
CA GLY A 425 -3.26 4.71 -22.81
C GLY A 425 -4.00 4.57 -24.15
N SER A 426 -5.28 4.20 -24.11
CA SER A 426 -6.08 3.92 -25.33
C SER A 426 -6.89 5.10 -25.85
N ASN A 427 -7.04 6.17 -25.09
CA ASN A 427 -7.98 7.27 -25.39
C ASN A 427 -9.42 6.81 -25.67
N ALA A 428 -9.83 5.66 -25.10
CA ALA A 428 -11.13 5.03 -25.38
C ALA A 428 -12.33 5.90 -24.95
N LEU A 429 -12.13 6.86 -24.06
CA LEU A 429 -13.16 7.75 -23.54
C LEU A 429 -13.09 9.17 -24.16
N ALA A 430 -12.30 9.35 -25.25
CA ALA A 430 -12.24 10.61 -25.98
C ALA A 430 -13.55 10.86 -26.77
N GLY A 431 -13.78 12.12 -27.10
CA GLY A 431 -14.97 12.54 -27.86
C GLY A 431 -15.74 13.64 -27.14
N GLY A 432 -16.63 13.28 -26.24
CA GLY A 432 -17.42 14.25 -25.45
C GLY A 432 -17.51 13.82 -24.00
N SER A 433 -17.69 14.80 -23.10
CA SER A 433 -17.89 14.59 -21.67
C SER A 433 -19.12 15.38 -21.20
N ILE A 434 -19.79 14.85 -20.18
CA ILE A 434 -20.87 15.58 -19.47
C ILE A 434 -20.36 16.87 -18.80
N THR A 435 -19.04 17.04 -18.67
CA THR A 435 -18.41 18.27 -18.18
C THR A 435 -18.34 19.38 -19.23
N GLY A 436 -18.85 19.13 -20.45
CA GLY A 436 -18.79 20.08 -21.57
C GLY A 436 -17.44 20.13 -22.30
N VAL A 437 -16.49 19.31 -21.89
CA VAL A 437 -15.16 19.23 -22.50
C VAL A 437 -15.17 18.24 -23.67
N THR A 438 -14.43 18.55 -24.74
CA THR A 438 -14.36 17.74 -25.98
C THR A 438 -12.91 17.38 -26.31
N GLY A 439 -12.71 16.45 -27.27
CA GLY A 439 -11.41 16.02 -27.75
C GLY A 439 -10.61 15.25 -26.71
N THR A 440 -9.29 15.41 -26.72
CA THR A 440 -8.39 14.70 -25.79
C THR A 440 -8.67 15.02 -24.32
N ALA A 441 -9.09 16.26 -24.01
CA ALA A 441 -9.42 16.66 -22.65
C ALA A 441 -10.66 15.90 -22.12
N ALA A 442 -11.60 15.50 -22.99
CA ALA A 442 -12.75 14.70 -22.62
C ALA A 442 -12.34 13.29 -22.13
N ASN A 443 -11.29 12.70 -22.71
CA ASN A 443 -10.79 11.41 -22.23
C ASN A 443 -10.39 11.48 -20.75
N TYR A 444 -9.65 12.52 -20.35
CA TYR A 444 -9.23 12.70 -18.96
C TYR A 444 -10.40 13.07 -18.05
N ALA A 445 -11.30 13.95 -18.50
CA ALA A 445 -12.50 14.29 -17.73
C ALA A 445 -13.35 13.04 -17.46
N ASN A 446 -13.56 12.19 -18.45
CA ASN A 446 -14.31 10.96 -18.30
C ASN A 446 -13.62 9.93 -17.41
N LEU A 447 -12.28 9.81 -17.48
CA LEU A 447 -11.51 8.98 -16.55
C LEU A 447 -11.66 9.45 -15.10
N LEU A 448 -11.59 10.76 -14.86
CA LEU A 448 -11.81 11.36 -13.54
C LEU A 448 -13.24 11.13 -13.04
N LEU A 449 -14.24 11.15 -13.93
CA LEU A 449 -15.63 10.81 -13.58
C LEU A 449 -15.80 9.33 -13.26
N VAL A 450 -15.12 8.42 -13.97
CA VAL A 450 -15.09 6.99 -13.61
C VAL A 450 -14.52 6.81 -12.21
N ALA A 451 -13.42 7.49 -11.91
CA ALA A 451 -12.82 7.46 -10.56
C ALA A 451 -13.77 8.07 -9.51
N ALA A 452 -14.46 9.16 -9.81
CA ALA A 452 -15.51 9.72 -8.94
C ALA A 452 -16.63 8.72 -8.70
N GLY A 453 -17.05 7.98 -9.74
CA GLY A 453 -18.06 6.93 -9.66
C GLY A 453 -17.71 5.82 -8.68
N THR A 454 -16.43 5.44 -8.57
CA THR A 454 -15.99 4.44 -7.58
C THR A 454 -16.09 4.98 -6.15
N ALA A 455 -15.75 6.25 -5.90
CA ALA A 455 -15.91 6.86 -4.58
C ALA A 455 -17.39 6.97 -4.19
N LEU A 456 -18.25 7.35 -5.15
CA LEU A 456 -19.69 7.37 -4.96
C LEU A 456 -20.26 5.98 -4.68
N LEU A 457 -19.80 4.96 -5.42
CA LEU A 457 -20.16 3.56 -5.18
C LEU A 457 -19.77 3.13 -3.76
N GLY A 458 -18.58 3.53 -3.28
CA GLY A 458 -18.15 3.28 -1.91
C GLY A 458 -19.11 3.88 -0.87
N LEU A 459 -19.57 5.10 -1.08
CA LEU A 459 -20.59 5.73 -0.23
C LEU A 459 -21.92 4.99 -0.28
N ILE A 460 -22.38 4.60 -1.48
CA ILE A 460 -23.61 3.81 -1.65
C ILE A 460 -23.48 2.46 -0.89
N VAL A 461 -22.39 1.74 -1.09
CA VAL A 461 -22.10 0.46 -0.39
C VAL A 461 -22.12 0.68 1.12
N PHE A 462 -21.51 1.76 1.61
CA PHE A 462 -21.54 2.08 3.03
C PHE A 462 -22.98 2.32 3.54
N PHE A 463 -23.76 3.16 2.87
CA PHE A 463 -25.14 3.46 3.29
C PHE A 463 -26.05 2.24 3.25
N VAL A 464 -25.88 1.35 2.25
CA VAL A 464 -26.64 0.10 2.13
C VAL A 464 -26.28 -0.89 3.25
N PHE A 465 -25.00 -1.02 3.55
CA PHE A 465 -24.53 -2.06 4.47
C PHE A 465 -24.27 -1.57 5.90
N LYS A 466 -24.23 -0.26 6.17
CA LYS A 466 -23.90 0.30 7.50
C LYS A 466 -24.66 -0.36 8.65
N LYS A 467 -25.99 -0.53 8.52
CA LYS A 467 -26.80 -1.15 9.57
C LYS A 467 -26.32 -2.57 9.88
N LYS A 468 -26.13 -3.40 8.84
CA LYS A 468 -25.73 -4.80 8.99
C LYS A 468 -24.27 -4.99 9.40
N ILE A 469 -23.38 -4.01 9.13
CA ILE A 469 -21.99 -4.03 9.56
C ILE A 469 -21.87 -3.75 11.05
N TYR A 470 -22.61 -2.75 11.55
CA TYR A 470 -22.53 -2.31 12.96
C TYR A 470 -23.51 -3.00 13.90
N GLU A 471 -24.49 -3.74 13.41
CA GLU A 471 -25.45 -4.49 14.21
C GLU A 471 -24.74 -5.52 15.09
N GLY A 472 -24.89 -5.41 16.44
CA GLY A 472 -24.25 -6.29 17.42
C GLY A 472 -22.75 -6.05 17.65
N ASN A 473 -22.22 -4.89 17.29
CA ASN A 473 -20.84 -4.51 17.56
C ASN A 473 -20.77 -3.62 18.83
N HIS A 474 -20.91 -4.26 20.00
CA HIS A 474 -20.94 -3.57 21.30
C HIS A 474 -19.68 -2.74 21.62
N ALA A 475 -18.55 -3.03 21.01
CA ALA A 475 -17.32 -2.27 21.22
C ALA A 475 -17.36 -0.87 20.60
N LEU A 476 -18.13 -0.67 19.52
CA LEU A 476 -18.30 0.63 18.85
C LEU A 476 -19.51 1.40 19.41
N GLU A 477 -20.50 0.72 19.97
CA GLU A 477 -21.65 1.33 20.65
C GLU A 477 -21.24 1.97 21.98
N THR A 478 -20.27 1.39 22.70
CA THR A 478 -19.75 1.95 23.96
C THR A 478 -18.94 3.23 23.75
N GLU A 479 -18.28 3.41 22.61
CA GLU A 479 -17.59 4.68 22.29
C GLU A 479 -18.56 5.80 21.85
N GLU A 480 -19.70 5.46 21.24
CA GLU A 480 -20.76 6.45 20.90
C GLU A 480 -21.62 6.83 22.11
N SER A 481 -21.81 5.92 23.09
CA SER A 481 -22.58 6.19 24.31
C SER A 481 -21.76 6.86 25.43
N ALA A 482 -20.44 6.93 25.32
CA ALA A 482 -19.54 7.59 26.26
C ALA A 482 -19.27 9.08 25.90
N LYS A 483 -19.94 9.61 24.87
CA LYS A 483 -19.97 11.02 24.48
C LYS A 483 -21.30 11.67 24.85
#